data_7db2cd94074210aa77d15191656b4643
#
_entry.id   7db2cd94074210aa77d15191656b4643
#
_cell.length_a   1.000
_cell.length_b   1.000
_cell.length_c   1.000
_cell.angle_alpha   90.00
_cell.angle_beta   90.00
_cell.angle_gamma   90.00
#
_symmetry.space_group_name_H-M   'P 1'
#
loop_
_entity.id
_entity.type
_entity.pdbx_description
1 polymer ?
#
loop_
_entity_poly.entity_id
_entity_poly.type
_entity_poly.pdbx_seq_one_letter_code
_entity_poly.pdbx_strand_id
1 'polypeptide(L)'
;MKTVLISGGRGLIGKTLSRLLTKKGYTVYKLTRSPKKSHHIYWNPEKRTAESKHLQEIDIIINLAGSNISKKKWSSSRKQDLVNSRINSIEFLKSLAQKMPKLKYYISASGINCYEYNDPHEKTENDPFGEHFLSQLVKDWEIASDGFQDICKVAKLRIAMVLDKRGGALKKIMSAIKFGLGSPLGSGKQYVPWIHIDDLCNMFLFCIENNVSGTYNAANGYISNKEFMKTVSKKMKKPFYVLLSPIFINCSSEIS
;
A
#
# COMPACT_ATOMS: atom_id res chain seq x y z
N MET A 1 -17.64 12.05 17.72
CA MET A 1 -16.57 11.04 17.50
C MET A 1 -16.66 10.60 16.03
N LYS A 2 -15.57 10.66 15.24
CA LYS A 2 -15.63 10.32 13.81
C LYS A 2 -15.51 8.80 13.62
N THR A 3 -16.24 8.28 12.66
CA THR A 3 -16.29 6.84 12.33
C THR A 3 -15.52 6.56 11.04
N VAL A 4 -14.58 5.64 11.10
CA VAL A 4 -13.67 5.29 10.00
C VAL A 4 -13.95 3.87 9.50
N LEU A 5 -14.15 3.72 8.20
CA LEU A 5 -14.25 2.44 7.51
C LEU A 5 -12.94 2.12 6.80
N ILE A 6 -12.33 0.97 7.10
CA ILE A 6 -11.06 0.55 6.48
C ILE A 6 -11.28 -0.69 5.62
N SER A 7 -11.05 -0.59 4.32
CA SER A 7 -10.84 -1.75 3.46
C SER A 7 -9.39 -2.24 3.57
N GLY A 8 -9.14 -3.54 3.41
CA GLY A 8 -7.79 -4.08 3.64
C GLY A 8 -7.33 -4.04 5.12
N GLY A 9 -8.23 -3.79 6.07
CA GLY A 9 -7.97 -3.61 7.51
C GLY A 9 -7.32 -4.81 8.22
N ARG A 10 -7.23 -5.99 7.55
CA ARG A 10 -6.53 -7.19 8.06
C ARG A 10 -5.06 -7.26 7.63
N GLY A 11 -4.64 -6.42 6.69
CA GLY A 11 -3.25 -6.31 6.24
C GLY A 11 -2.32 -5.70 7.29
N LEU A 12 -1.03 -5.62 6.97
CA LEU A 12 0.00 -5.06 7.85
C LEU A 12 -0.31 -3.62 8.24
N ILE A 13 -0.52 -2.75 7.24
CA ILE A 13 -0.85 -1.34 7.44
C ILE A 13 -2.19 -1.22 8.16
N GLY A 14 -3.24 -1.88 7.66
CA GLY A 14 -4.59 -1.78 8.21
C GLY A 14 -4.71 -2.19 9.67
N LYS A 15 -3.96 -3.19 10.12
CA LYS A 15 -3.92 -3.58 11.55
C LYS A 15 -3.29 -2.51 12.42
N THR A 16 -2.16 -1.94 11.99
CA THR A 16 -1.42 -0.93 12.76
C THR A 16 -2.22 0.37 12.79
N LEU A 17 -2.71 0.82 11.64
CA LEU A 17 -3.54 2.02 11.51
C LEU A 17 -4.83 1.92 12.32
N SER A 18 -5.55 0.78 12.26
CA SER A 18 -6.76 0.60 13.07
C SER A 18 -6.49 0.75 14.56
N ARG A 19 -5.37 0.21 15.04
CA ARG A 19 -4.99 0.32 16.46
C ARG A 19 -4.67 1.78 16.83
N LEU A 20 -3.95 2.49 15.98
CA LEU A 20 -3.64 3.91 16.18
C LEU A 20 -4.93 4.74 16.23
N LEU A 21 -5.81 4.59 15.25
CA LEU A 21 -7.07 5.35 15.18
C LEU A 21 -7.98 5.06 16.38
N THR A 22 -8.10 3.79 16.78
CA THR A 22 -8.87 3.44 17.99
C THR A 22 -8.26 4.08 19.25
N LYS A 23 -6.93 4.09 19.39
CA LYS A 23 -6.23 4.77 20.50
C LYS A 23 -6.49 6.30 20.50
N LYS A 24 -6.68 6.87 19.32
CA LYS A 24 -7.00 8.30 19.13
C LYS A 24 -8.49 8.63 19.26
N GLY A 25 -9.33 7.67 19.65
CA GLY A 25 -10.74 7.88 19.92
C GLY A 25 -11.67 7.75 18.70
N TYR A 26 -11.18 7.26 17.55
CA TYR A 26 -12.04 6.98 16.40
C TYR A 26 -12.79 5.65 16.57
N THR A 27 -14.04 5.58 16.10
CA THR A 27 -14.73 4.32 15.88
C THR A 27 -14.24 3.72 14.57
N VAL A 28 -13.73 2.47 14.59
CA VAL A 28 -13.10 1.86 13.41
C VAL A 28 -13.83 0.59 13.00
N TYR A 29 -14.47 0.61 11.84
CA TYR A 29 -15.01 -0.56 11.15
C TYR A 29 -14.04 -1.08 10.08
N LYS A 30 -14.08 -2.40 9.82
CA LYS A 30 -13.22 -3.05 8.83
C LYS A 30 -14.05 -3.86 7.84
N LEU A 31 -13.87 -3.58 6.57
CA LEU A 31 -14.41 -4.41 5.50
C LEU A 31 -13.63 -5.71 5.38
N THR A 32 -14.32 -6.84 5.37
CA THR A 32 -13.70 -8.16 5.28
C THR A 32 -14.63 -9.20 4.67
N ARG A 33 -14.08 -10.15 3.92
CA ARG A 33 -14.81 -11.33 3.41
C ARG A 33 -15.16 -12.37 4.50
N SER A 34 -14.59 -12.23 5.69
CA SER A 34 -14.81 -13.16 6.82
C SER A 34 -14.93 -12.37 8.11
N PRO A 35 -16.10 -11.80 8.41
CA PRO A 35 -16.36 -11.07 9.65
C PRO A 35 -16.26 -12.03 10.84
N LYS A 36 -15.54 -11.63 11.89
CA LYS A 36 -15.35 -12.41 13.13
C LYS A 36 -15.56 -11.58 14.39
N LYS A 37 -15.87 -10.29 14.25
CA LYS A 37 -15.98 -9.32 15.35
C LYS A 37 -17.09 -8.33 15.02
N SER A 38 -17.71 -7.69 16.02
CA SER A 38 -18.79 -6.71 15.87
C SER A 38 -18.45 -5.53 14.97
N HIS A 39 -17.18 -5.10 14.98
CA HIS A 39 -16.67 -4.02 14.14
C HIS A 39 -16.19 -4.48 12.75
N HIS A 40 -16.48 -5.70 12.34
CA HIS A 40 -16.25 -6.20 10.98
C HIS A 40 -17.57 -6.12 10.19
N ILE A 41 -17.49 -5.54 9.00
CA ILE A 41 -18.58 -5.49 8.04
C ILE A 41 -18.24 -6.43 6.90
N TYR A 42 -19.15 -7.35 6.59
CA TYR A 42 -18.96 -8.24 5.43
C TYR A 42 -18.95 -7.43 4.14
N TRP A 43 -17.98 -7.71 3.28
CA TRP A 43 -17.95 -7.24 1.91
C TRP A 43 -17.18 -8.21 0.99
N ASN A 44 -17.64 -8.31 -0.25
CA ASN A 44 -16.96 -9.03 -1.31
C ASN A 44 -17.01 -8.20 -2.60
N PRO A 45 -15.93 -7.50 -2.98
CA PRO A 45 -15.92 -6.66 -4.17
C PRO A 45 -16.05 -7.45 -5.48
N GLU A 46 -15.59 -8.70 -5.54
CA GLU A 46 -15.73 -9.56 -6.72
C GLU A 46 -17.19 -9.90 -7.00
N LYS A 47 -17.96 -10.18 -5.94
CA LYS A 47 -19.41 -10.47 -6.00
C LYS A 47 -20.27 -9.22 -5.86
N ARG A 48 -19.69 -8.04 -5.67
CA ARG A 48 -20.37 -6.77 -5.39
C ARG A 48 -21.41 -6.87 -4.29
N THR A 49 -21.09 -7.60 -3.21
CA THR A 49 -21.97 -7.81 -2.05
C THR A 49 -21.37 -7.25 -0.78
N ALA A 50 -22.17 -6.56 0.03
CA ALA A 50 -21.78 -6.05 1.33
C ALA A 50 -22.99 -5.95 2.27
N GLU A 51 -22.74 -6.09 3.58
CA GLU A 51 -23.71 -5.70 4.60
C GLU A 51 -23.85 -4.19 4.64
N SER A 52 -25.07 -3.70 4.85
CA SER A 52 -25.37 -2.26 4.97
C SER A 52 -25.29 -1.74 6.41
N LYS A 53 -25.12 -2.64 7.39
CA LYS A 53 -25.01 -2.29 8.79
C LYS A 53 -23.89 -1.27 9.02
N HIS A 54 -24.14 -0.22 9.79
CA HIS A 54 -23.24 0.85 10.15
C HIS A 54 -22.74 1.76 9.00
N LEU A 55 -23.16 1.54 7.75
CA LEU A 55 -22.71 2.41 6.64
C LEU A 55 -23.17 3.87 6.82
N GLN A 56 -24.32 4.10 7.43
CA GLN A 56 -24.87 5.45 7.68
C GLN A 56 -24.04 6.25 8.71
N GLU A 57 -23.18 5.57 9.49
CA GLU A 57 -22.36 6.19 10.53
C GLU A 57 -20.97 6.62 10.02
N ILE A 58 -20.61 6.26 8.78
CA ILE A 58 -19.25 6.43 8.25
C ILE A 58 -18.98 7.87 7.86
N ASP A 59 -17.98 8.47 8.49
CA ASP A 59 -17.45 9.79 8.16
C ASP A 59 -16.26 9.73 7.19
N ILE A 60 -15.46 8.65 7.28
CA ILE A 60 -14.16 8.52 6.58
C ILE A 60 -14.00 7.12 6.04
N ILE A 61 -13.58 7.00 4.79
CA ILE A 61 -13.11 5.74 4.21
C ILE A 61 -11.60 5.78 4.04
N ILE A 62 -10.92 4.70 4.48
CA ILE A 62 -9.51 4.44 4.17
C ILE A 62 -9.43 3.17 3.33
N ASN A 63 -9.01 3.32 2.08
CA ASN A 63 -8.90 2.20 1.15
C ASN A 63 -7.46 1.67 1.07
N LEU A 64 -7.24 0.49 1.69
CA LEU A 64 -5.99 -0.27 1.63
C LEU A 64 -6.19 -1.61 0.91
N ALA A 65 -7.32 -1.79 0.21
CA ALA A 65 -7.61 -3.03 -0.48
C ALA A 65 -6.74 -3.16 -1.75
N GLY A 66 -6.19 -4.34 -1.94
CA GLY A 66 -5.41 -4.70 -3.11
C GLY A 66 -4.69 -6.03 -2.92
N SER A 67 -4.60 -6.81 -3.99
CA SER A 67 -3.79 -8.03 -4.01
C SER A 67 -2.31 -7.70 -3.83
N ASN A 68 -1.61 -8.52 -3.04
CA ASN A 68 -0.17 -8.32 -2.81
C ASN A 68 0.62 -8.58 -4.09
N ILE A 69 1.37 -7.57 -4.57
CA ILE A 69 2.14 -7.62 -5.81
C ILE A 69 3.27 -8.66 -5.79
N SER A 70 3.85 -8.94 -4.63
CA SER A 70 5.01 -9.85 -4.48
C SER A 70 4.62 -11.28 -4.07
N LYS A 71 3.34 -11.67 -4.16
CA LYS A 71 2.88 -13.00 -3.70
C LYS A 71 3.03 -14.10 -4.76
N LYS A 72 2.94 -13.76 -6.05
CA LYS A 72 2.99 -14.70 -7.19
C LYS A 72 3.77 -14.07 -8.32
N LYS A 73 4.31 -14.89 -9.25
CA LYS A 73 4.87 -14.41 -10.52
C LYS A 73 3.81 -13.66 -11.33
N TRP A 74 4.23 -12.71 -12.15
CA TRP A 74 3.36 -11.82 -12.93
C TRP A 74 3.03 -12.42 -14.30
N SER A 75 2.17 -13.41 -14.33
CA SER A 75 1.50 -13.82 -15.58
C SER A 75 0.46 -12.77 -16.00
N SER A 76 -0.02 -12.85 -17.25
CA SER A 76 -1.08 -11.95 -17.74
C SER A 76 -2.33 -12.02 -16.86
N SER A 77 -2.76 -13.22 -16.45
CA SER A 77 -3.89 -13.38 -15.51
C SER A 77 -3.59 -12.75 -14.15
N ARG A 78 -2.35 -12.84 -13.66
CA ARG A 78 -1.96 -12.22 -12.40
C ARG A 78 -1.92 -10.69 -12.48
N LYS A 79 -1.45 -10.13 -13.59
CA LYS A 79 -1.50 -8.67 -13.85
C LYS A 79 -2.96 -8.19 -13.82
N GLN A 80 -3.86 -8.91 -14.49
CA GLN A 80 -5.31 -8.60 -14.44
C GLN A 80 -5.90 -8.69 -13.02
N ASP A 81 -5.52 -9.70 -12.22
CA ASP A 81 -5.92 -9.79 -10.80
C ASP A 81 -5.45 -8.59 -9.99
N LEU A 82 -4.24 -8.09 -10.25
CA LEU A 82 -3.69 -6.93 -9.57
C LEU A 82 -4.47 -5.66 -9.89
N VAL A 83 -4.87 -5.47 -11.14
CA VAL A 83 -5.74 -4.36 -11.59
C VAL A 83 -7.12 -4.53 -10.95
N ASN A 84 -7.80 -5.63 -11.20
CA ASN A 84 -9.17 -5.87 -10.76
C ASN A 84 -9.32 -5.75 -9.23
N SER A 85 -8.36 -6.27 -8.47
CA SER A 85 -8.42 -6.20 -7.00
C SER A 85 -8.39 -4.77 -6.44
N ARG A 86 -7.96 -3.79 -7.23
CA ARG A 86 -7.92 -2.38 -6.87
C ARG A 86 -9.12 -1.63 -7.44
N ILE A 87 -9.25 -1.66 -8.76
CA ILE A 87 -10.30 -0.90 -9.46
C ILE A 87 -11.69 -1.34 -9.04
N ASN A 88 -12.01 -2.65 -9.11
CA ASN A 88 -13.33 -3.17 -8.72
C ASN A 88 -13.63 -2.91 -7.24
N SER A 89 -12.59 -2.91 -6.39
CA SER A 89 -12.76 -2.57 -4.97
C SER A 89 -13.15 -1.12 -4.77
N ILE A 90 -12.56 -0.19 -5.52
CA ILE A 90 -12.85 1.24 -5.46
C ILE A 90 -14.25 1.52 -6.01
N GLU A 91 -14.56 1.00 -7.18
CA GLU A 91 -15.87 1.15 -7.80
C GLU A 91 -17.00 0.63 -6.90
N PHE A 92 -16.77 -0.53 -6.26
CA PHE A 92 -17.74 -1.07 -5.32
C PHE A 92 -17.84 -0.23 -4.06
N LEU A 93 -16.72 0.28 -3.50
CA LEU A 93 -16.76 1.23 -2.39
C LEU A 93 -17.53 2.50 -2.77
N LYS A 94 -17.33 3.02 -3.99
CA LYS A 94 -18.06 4.20 -4.48
C LYS A 94 -19.58 3.94 -4.52
N SER A 95 -20.00 2.77 -4.98
CA SER A 95 -21.42 2.40 -4.97
C SER A 95 -22.00 2.28 -3.55
N LEU A 96 -21.20 1.87 -2.56
CA LEU A 96 -21.60 1.82 -1.16
C LEU A 96 -21.65 3.22 -0.53
N ALA A 97 -20.84 4.16 -1.02
CA ALA A 97 -20.80 5.53 -0.50
C ALA A 97 -22.15 6.26 -0.62
N GLN A 98 -23.00 5.87 -1.56
CA GLN A 98 -24.40 6.35 -1.67
C GLN A 98 -25.22 6.06 -0.42
N LYS A 99 -24.84 5.05 0.39
CA LYS A 99 -25.46 4.69 1.66
C LYS A 99 -24.77 5.32 2.89
N MET A 100 -23.83 6.24 2.65
CA MET A 100 -22.99 6.88 3.67
C MET A 100 -23.22 8.40 3.69
N PRO A 101 -24.35 8.89 4.17
CA PRO A 101 -24.71 10.33 4.10
C PRO A 101 -23.76 11.23 4.91
N LYS A 102 -22.99 10.66 5.84
CA LYS A 102 -22.01 11.38 6.66
C LYS A 102 -20.60 11.37 6.06
N LEU A 103 -20.39 10.69 4.94
CA LEU A 103 -19.06 10.56 4.33
C LEU A 103 -18.52 11.92 3.88
N LYS A 104 -17.39 12.31 4.45
CA LYS A 104 -16.72 13.59 4.18
C LYS A 104 -15.31 13.42 3.62
N TYR A 105 -14.72 12.21 3.76
CA TYR A 105 -13.34 12.03 3.42
C TYR A 105 -13.03 10.60 2.94
N TYR A 106 -12.30 10.51 1.85
CA TYR A 106 -11.77 9.26 1.30
C TYR A 106 -10.25 9.35 1.16
N ILE A 107 -9.53 8.41 1.77
CA ILE A 107 -8.08 8.29 1.64
C ILE A 107 -7.76 6.97 0.96
N SER A 108 -7.12 7.03 -0.20
CA SER A 108 -6.65 5.85 -0.92
C SER A 108 -5.17 5.61 -0.68
N ALA A 109 -4.80 4.36 -0.38
CA ALA A 109 -3.45 3.93 -0.67
C ALA A 109 -3.22 4.00 -2.19
N SER A 110 -2.02 4.36 -2.58
CA SER A 110 -1.47 4.30 -3.93
C SER A 110 -0.04 3.74 -3.84
N GLY A 111 0.74 3.76 -4.90
CA GLY A 111 2.09 3.19 -4.91
C GLY A 111 3.14 4.13 -5.45
N ILE A 112 4.30 4.19 -4.79
CA ILE A 112 5.45 4.96 -5.25
C ILE A 112 6.01 4.44 -6.59
N ASN A 113 5.65 3.21 -6.97
CA ASN A 113 6.03 2.58 -8.25
C ASN A 113 5.29 3.19 -9.46
N CYS A 114 4.79 4.39 -9.33
CA CYS A 114 4.21 5.17 -10.43
C CYS A 114 5.27 5.86 -11.30
N TYR A 115 6.47 6.04 -10.78
CA TYR A 115 7.55 6.73 -11.47
C TYR A 115 8.43 5.78 -12.30
N GLU A 116 9.18 6.35 -13.26
CA GLU A 116 10.12 5.57 -14.06
C GLU A 116 11.30 5.09 -13.21
N TYR A 117 11.71 3.80 -13.39
CA TYR A 117 12.72 3.17 -12.55
C TYR A 117 14.15 3.66 -12.81
N ASN A 118 14.45 4.03 -14.05
CA ASN A 118 15.82 4.36 -14.47
C ASN A 118 16.12 5.86 -14.45
N ASP A 119 15.18 6.66 -13.95
CA ASP A 119 15.39 8.09 -13.84
C ASP A 119 16.13 8.39 -12.53
N PRO A 120 17.32 9.03 -12.59
CA PRO A 120 18.13 9.30 -11.41
C PRO A 120 17.64 10.48 -10.57
N HIS A 121 16.68 11.27 -11.08
CA HIS A 121 16.19 12.45 -10.38
C HIS A 121 15.23 12.10 -9.26
N GLU A 122 15.30 12.86 -8.16
CA GLU A 122 14.28 12.76 -7.11
C GLU A 122 12.91 13.10 -7.67
N LYS A 123 11.93 12.27 -7.28
CA LYS A 123 10.56 12.38 -7.80
C LYS A 123 9.65 13.12 -6.83
N THR A 124 8.93 14.07 -7.38
CA THR A 124 7.84 14.78 -6.73
C THR A 124 6.49 14.24 -7.21
N GLU A 125 5.42 14.65 -6.58
CA GLU A 125 4.06 14.25 -6.96
C GLU A 125 3.64 14.76 -8.34
N ASN A 126 4.30 15.81 -8.84
CA ASN A 126 4.03 16.43 -10.14
C ASN A 126 4.79 15.75 -11.30
N ASP A 127 5.73 14.85 -10.99
CA ASP A 127 6.46 14.12 -12.02
C ASP A 127 5.54 13.14 -12.77
N PRO A 128 5.81 12.92 -14.08
CA PRO A 128 4.99 12.04 -14.90
C PRO A 128 5.04 10.58 -14.42
N PHE A 129 3.99 9.87 -14.73
CA PHE A 129 3.97 8.42 -14.58
C PHE A 129 4.94 7.78 -15.57
N GLY A 130 5.62 6.70 -15.13
CA GLY A 130 6.41 5.87 -16.04
C GLY A 130 5.54 5.02 -16.97
N GLU A 131 6.17 4.28 -17.87
CA GLU A 131 5.46 3.50 -18.91
C GLU A 131 5.29 2.01 -18.54
N HIS A 132 5.93 1.53 -17.50
CA HIS A 132 5.87 0.12 -17.11
C HIS A 132 4.53 -0.26 -16.44
N PHE A 133 4.27 -1.56 -16.35
CA PHE A 133 3.00 -2.12 -15.84
C PHE A 133 2.58 -1.56 -14.48
N LEU A 134 3.49 -1.43 -13.51
CA LEU A 134 3.12 -0.91 -12.18
C LEU A 134 2.76 0.56 -12.22
N SER A 135 3.40 1.33 -13.07
CA SER A 135 3.06 2.72 -13.26
C SER A 135 1.65 2.88 -13.81
N GLN A 136 1.32 2.13 -14.88
CA GLN A 136 -0.03 2.12 -15.43
C GLN A 136 -1.07 1.65 -14.41
N LEU A 137 -0.77 0.60 -13.65
CA LEU A 137 -1.64 0.12 -12.57
C LEU A 137 -1.92 1.21 -11.53
N VAL A 138 -0.89 1.97 -11.13
CA VAL A 138 -1.04 3.06 -10.15
C VAL A 138 -1.84 4.21 -10.75
N LYS A 139 -1.60 4.56 -12.01
CA LYS A 139 -2.36 5.60 -12.72
C LYS A 139 -3.86 5.27 -12.74
N ASP A 140 -4.21 4.06 -13.16
CA ASP A 140 -5.62 3.61 -13.20
C ASP A 140 -6.23 3.57 -11.78
N TRP A 141 -5.44 3.16 -10.79
CA TRP A 141 -5.86 3.16 -9.40
C TRP A 141 -6.16 4.57 -8.88
N GLU A 142 -5.31 5.54 -9.18
CA GLU A 142 -5.51 6.94 -8.77
C GLU A 142 -6.71 7.57 -9.49
N ILE A 143 -6.89 7.32 -10.80
CA ILE A 143 -8.07 7.75 -11.57
C ILE A 143 -9.36 7.19 -10.95
N ALA A 144 -9.40 5.91 -10.63
CA ALA A 144 -10.56 5.31 -9.97
C ALA A 144 -10.84 5.96 -8.59
N SER A 145 -9.79 6.30 -7.85
CA SER A 145 -9.89 6.98 -6.54
C SER A 145 -10.42 8.41 -6.67
N ASP A 146 -10.06 9.12 -7.75
CA ASP A 146 -10.55 10.47 -8.04
C ASP A 146 -12.07 10.50 -8.28
N GLY A 147 -12.66 9.38 -8.66
CA GLY A 147 -14.11 9.23 -8.74
C GLY A 147 -14.87 9.49 -7.44
N PHE A 148 -14.20 9.62 -6.29
CA PHE A 148 -14.80 10.04 -5.03
C PHE A 148 -14.89 11.56 -4.86
N GLN A 149 -14.24 12.36 -5.72
CA GLN A 149 -14.23 13.83 -5.62
C GLN A 149 -15.62 14.46 -5.73
N ASP A 150 -16.55 13.79 -6.43
CA ASP A 150 -17.96 14.21 -6.52
C ASP A 150 -18.74 13.99 -5.21
N ILE A 151 -18.18 13.19 -4.27
CA ILE A 151 -18.85 12.76 -3.04
C ILE A 151 -18.21 13.42 -1.81
N CYS A 152 -16.88 13.45 -1.77
CA CYS A 152 -16.13 13.90 -0.59
C CYS A 152 -14.70 14.34 -0.96
N LYS A 153 -13.98 14.89 0.03
CA LYS A 153 -12.54 15.17 -0.14
C LYS A 153 -11.75 13.88 -0.37
N VAL A 154 -10.75 13.94 -1.24
CA VAL A 154 -9.90 12.80 -1.62
C VAL A 154 -8.44 13.08 -1.32
N ALA A 155 -7.77 12.14 -0.66
CA ALA A 155 -6.31 12.09 -0.57
C ALA A 155 -5.79 10.75 -1.10
N LYS A 156 -4.63 10.78 -1.74
CA LYS A 156 -3.93 9.58 -2.26
C LYS A 156 -2.52 9.55 -1.70
N LEU A 157 -2.11 8.44 -1.10
CA LEU A 157 -0.77 8.25 -0.57
C LEU A 157 -0.01 7.24 -1.44
N ARG A 158 1.00 7.70 -2.19
CA ARG A 158 1.92 6.88 -2.98
C ARG A 158 2.93 6.24 -2.03
N ILE A 159 2.59 5.05 -1.53
CA ILE A 159 3.28 4.40 -0.43
C ILE A 159 4.57 3.74 -0.95
N ALA A 160 5.69 4.08 -0.32
CA ALA A 160 6.99 3.45 -0.48
C ALA A 160 7.06 2.06 0.18
N MET A 161 8.20 1.39 0.15
CA MET A 161 8.40 0.12 0.84
C MET A 161 8.21 0.29 2.35
N VAL A 162 7.14 -0.31 2.87
CA VAL A 162 6.81 -0.21 4.30
C VAL A 162 7.72 -1.12 5.11
N LEU A 163 8.47 -0.51 6.04
CA LEU A 163 9.36 -1.22 6.95
C LEU A 163 8.63 -1.60 8.24
N ASP A 164 8.45 -2.91 8.44
CA ASP A 164 7.97 -3.51 9.68
C ASP A 164 8.53 -4.92 9.82
N LYS A 165 9.19 -5.22 10.95
CA LYS A 165 9.73 -6.57 11.24
C LYS A 165 8.66 -7.66 11.36
N ARG A 166 7.41 -7.28 11.61
CA ARG A 166 6.25 -8.19 11.77
C ARG A 166 5.72 -8.69 10.44
N GLY A 167 6.01 -8.02 9.31
CA GLY A 167 5.43 -8.37 8.02
C GLY A 167 6.03 -7.61 6.83
N GLY A 168 5.38 -7.73 5.65
CA GLY A 168 5.78 -7.01 4.45
C GLY A 168 7.12 -7.47 3.85
N ALA A 169 7.74 -6.58 3.07
CA ALA A 169 8.99 -6.86 2.38
C ALA A 169 10.16 -7.06 3.36
N LEU A 170 10.27 -6.22 4.40
CA LEU A 170 11.36 -6.32 5.36
C LEU A 170 11.42 -7.69 6.03
N LYS A 171 10.28 -8.26 6.44
CA LYS A 171 10.24 -9.60 7.05
C LYS A 171 10.76 -10.67 6.10
N LYS A 172 10.42 -10.60 4.81
CA LYS A 172 10.92 -11.55 3.79
C LYS A 172 12.42 -11.41 3.60
N ILE A 173 12.92 -10.19 3.50
CA ILE A 173 14.34 -9.88 3.38
C ILE A 173 15.10 -10.38 4.60
N MET A 174 14.61 -10.11 5.81
CA MET A 174 15.20 -10.62 7.05
C MET A 174 15.24 -12.15 7.08
N SER A 175 14.19 -12.82 6.59
CA SER A 175 14.19 -14.28 6.47
C SER A 175 15.27 -14.77 5.52
N ALA A 176 15.41 -14.16 4.33
CA ALA A 176 16.45 -14.53 3.36
C ALA A 176 17.86 -14.34 3.97
N ILE A 177 18.12 -13.20 4.59
CA ILE A 177 19.39 -12.91 5.26
C ILE A 177 19.68 -13.93 6.39
N LYS A 178 18.66 -14.36 7.15
CA LYS A 178 18.81 -15.37 8.19
C LYS A 178 19.35 -16.70 7.64
N PHE A 179 18.96 -17.05 6.41
CA PHE A 179 19.43 -18.25 5.71
C PHE A 179 20.70 -18.04 4.87
N GLY A 180 21.46 -16.96 5.11
CA GLY A 180 22.73 -16.71 4.43
C GLY A 180 22.61 -15.99 3.08
N LEU A 181 21.41 -15.55 2.66
CA LEU A 181 21.17 -14.85 1.40
C LEU A 181 21.25 -13.32 1.56
N GLY A 182 22.25 -12.84 2.32
CA GLY A 182 22.49 -11.42 2.55
C GLY A 182 23.29 -10.76 1.42
N SER A 183 22.75 -10.68 0.21
CA SER A 183 23.39 -10.04 -0.94
C SER A 183 22.48 -9.02 -1.61
N PRO A 184 23.04 -8.06 -2.38
CA PRO A 184 22.24 -7.16 -3.19
C PRO A 184 21.42 -7.91 -4.23
N LEU A 185 20.28 -7.37 -4.63
CA LEU A 185 19.51 -7.86 -5.77
C LEU A 185 20.04 -7.20 -7.06
N GLY A 186 20.35 -8.00 -8.08
CA GLY A 186 20.91 -7.49 -9.34
C GLY A 186 22.18 -6.67 -9.11
N SER A 187 22.27 -5.47 -9.70
CA SER A 187 23.41 -4.56 -9.54
C SER A 187 23.52 -3.94 -8.14
N GLY A 188 22.42 -3.96 -7.38
CA GLY A 188 22.33 -3.27 -6.09
C GLY A 188 22.33 -1.75 -6.15
N LYS A 189 22.41 -1.16 -7.35
CA LYS A 189 22.42 0.30 -7.55
C LYS A 189 21.03 0.94 -7.49
N GLN A 190 19.97 0.16 -7.79
CA GLN A 190 18.60 0.64 -7.78
C GLN A 190 18.21 1.19 -6.41
N TYR A 191 17.52 2.31 -6.42
CA TYR A 191 17.03 2.94 -5.20
C TYR A 191 15.81 2.21 -4.66
N VAL A 192 15.75 2.16 -3.35
CA VAL A 192 14.64 1.61 -2.57
C VAL A 192 14.06 2.74 -1.73
N PRO A 193 12.98 3.39 -2.17
CA PRO A 193 12.25 4.32 -1.32
C PRO A 193 11.54 3.55 -0.20
N TRP A 194 11.56 4.08 1.00
CA TRP A 194 11.03 3.40 2.18
C TRP A 194 10.29 4.34 3.13
N ILE A 195 9.41 3.75 3.93
CA ILE A 195 8.74 4.42 5.03
C ILE A 195 8.57 3.46 6.21
N HIS A 196 8.75 3.95 7.45
CA HIS A 196 8.43 3.15 8.63
C HIS A 196 6.90 3.03 8.79
N ILE A 197 6.44 1.88 9.29
CA ILE A 197 4.99 1.61 9.43
C ILE A 197 4.29 2.64 10.32
N ASP A 198 4.94 3.10 11.38
CA ASP A 198 4.35 4.07 12.29
C ASP A 198 4.27 5.47 11.66
N ASP A 199 5.27 5.87 10.86
CA ASP A 199 5.26 7.14 10.13
C ASP A 199 4.16 7.14 9.07
N LEU A 200 4.00 6.04 8.33
CA LEU A 200 2.90 5.88 7.38
C LEU A 200 1.54 6.01 8.09
N CYS A 201 1.36 5.35 9.24
CA CYS A 201 0.12 5.45 10.00
C CYS A 201 -0.13 6.87 10.52
N ASN A 202 0.94 7.58 10.92
CA ASN A 202 0.84 8.98 11.32
C ASN A 202 0.52 9.91 10.13
N MET A 203 1.01 9.62 8.91
CA MET A 203 0.57 10.35 7.70
C MET A 203 -0.94 10.19 7.45
N PHE A 204 -1.49 8.98 7.57
CA PHE A 204 -2.93 8.78 7.46
C PHE A 204 -3.69 9.58 8.53
N LEU A 205 -3.22 9.55 9.77
CA LEU A 205 -3.82 10.32 10.87
C LEU A 205 -3.74 11.83 10.60
N PHE A 206 -2.58 12.33 10.18
CA PHE A 206 -2.39 13.74 9.81
C PHE A 206 -3.36 14.19 8.71
N CYS A 207 -3.51 13.36 7.66
CA CYS A 207 -4.48 13.64 6.60
C CYS A 207 -5.91 13.78 7.14
N ILE A 208 -6.31 12.89 8.06
CA ILE A 208 -7.64 12.92 8.70
C ILE A 208 -7.83 14.17 9.56
N GLU A 209 -6.84 14.50 10.39
CA GLU A 209 -6.94 15.60 11.35
C GLU A 209 -6.92 16.95 10.65
N ASN A 210 -6.17 17.08 9.56
CA ASN A 210 -5.99 18.33 8.81
C ASN A 210 -6.83 18.44 7.52
N ASN A 211 -7.67 17.44 7.23
CA ASN A 211 -8.48 17.38 6.00
C ASN A 211 -7.67 17.62 4.71
N VAL A 212 -6.51 17.03 4.62
CA VAL A 212 -5.57 17.18 3.50
C VAL A 212 -6.15 16.53 2.25
N SER A 213 -6.11 17.20 1.09
CA SER A 213 -6.54 16.65 -0.20
C SER A 213 -5.41 16.70 -1.23
N GLY A 214 -5.44 15.80 -2.21
CA GLY A 214 -4.41 15.69 -3.24
C GLY A 214 -3.63 14.38 -3.15
N THR A 215 -2.50 14.33 -3.87
CA THR A 215 -1.63 13.15 -3.93
C THR A 215 -0.30 13.46 -3.24
N TYR A 216 0.22 12.51 -2.46
CA TYR A 216 1.44 12.69 -1.67
C TYR A 216 2.31 11.45 -1.71
N ASN A 217 3.62 11.64 -1.84
CA ASN A 217 4.62 10.59 -1.72
C ASN A 217 4.80 10.22 -0.23
N ALA A 218 4.40 9.03 0.14
CA ALA A 218 4.55 8.51 1.49
C ALA A 218 5.87 7.76 1.60
N ALA A 219 6.96 8.52 1.79
CA ALA A 219 8.33 8.04 1.94
C ALA A 219 9.08 8.86 2.99
N ASN A 220 9.94 8.20 3.81
CA ASN A 220 10.90 8.89 4.68
C ASN A 220 12.21 9.22 3.97
N GLY A 221 12.48 8.56 2.84
CA GLY A 221 13.69 8.70 2.06
C GLY A 221 13.92 7.49 1.17
N TYR A 222 15.11 7.43 0.59
CA TYR A 222 15.53 6.33 -0.27
C TYR A 222 16.99 5.93 0.04
N ILE A 223 17.33 4.70 -0.31
CA ILE A 223 18.67 4.12 -0.11
C ILE A 223 18.96 3.15 -1.26
N SER A 224 20.21 2.97 -1.66
CA SER A 224 20.53 1.93 -2.63
C SER A 224 20.20 0.53 -2.10
N ASN A 225 19.80 -0.39 -2.98
CA ASN A 225 19.50 -1.76 -2.58
C ASN A 225 20.72 -2.41 -1.88
N LYS A 226 21.93 -2.15 -2.38
CA LYS A 226 23.18 -2.64 -1.76
C LYS A 226 23.31 -2.17 -0.31
N GLU A 227 23.15 -0.88 -0.07
CA GLU A 227 23.27 -0.32 1.28
C GLU A 227 22.13 -0.78 2.19
N PHE A 228 20.92 -0.90 1.65
CA PHE A 228 19.78 -1.44 2.37
C PHE A 228 20.06 -2.87 2.86
N MET A 229 20.48 -3.76 1.96
CA MET A 229 20.79 -5.15 2.28
C MET A 229 21.96 -5.26 3.27
N LYS A 230 23.03 -4.44 3.06
CA LYS A 230 24.19 -4.36 3.98
C LYS A 230 23.75 -3.91 5.38
N THR A 231 22.91 -2.90 5.48
CA THR A 231 22.42 -2.35 6.75
C THR A 231 21.58 -3.37 7.50
N VAL A 232 20.64 -4.05 6.81
CA VAL A 232 19.80 -5.09 7.43
C VAL A 232 20.67 -6.27 7.89
N SER A 233 21.62 -6.73 7.07
CA SER A 233 22.54 -7.82 7.42
C SER A 233 23.37 -7.47 8.66
N LYS A 234 23.94 -6.25 8.71
CA LYS A 234 24.72 -5.75 9.87
C LYS A 234 23.84 -5.74 11.15
N LYS A 235 22.63 -5.21 11.06
CA LYS A 235 21.71 -5.16 12.22
C LYS A 235 21.28 -6.54 12.68
N MET A 236 21.23 -7.52 11.79
CA MET A 236 20.93 -8.92 12.12
C MET A 236 22.17 -9.71 12.57
N LYS A 237 23.36 -9.11 12.57
CA LYS A 237 24.64 -9.79 12.85
C LYS A 237 24.86 -10.98 11.91
N LYS A 238 24.54 -10.82 10.61
CA LYS A 238 24.70 -11.83 9.57
C LYS A 238 25.69 -11.34 8.51
N PRO A 239 26.42 -12.27 7.85
CA PRO A 239 27.31 -11.90 6.75
C PRO A 239 26.56 -11.20 5.62
N PHE A 240 27.24 -10.25 5.00
CA PHE A 240 26.78 -9.61 3.77
C PHE A 240 27.75 -10.03 2.65
N TYR A 241 27.20 -10.64 1.61
CA TYR A 241 27.99 -11.14 0.47
C TYR A 241 27.72 -10.27 -0.74
N VAL A 242 28.79 -9.81 -1.39
CA VAL A 242 28.67 -9.22 -2.73
C VAL A 242 28.86 -10.38 -3.73
N LEU A 243 27.77 -10.99 -4.14
CA LEU A 243 27.81 -12.02 -5.18
C LEU A 243 28.13 -11.35 -6.51
N LEU A 244 29.31 -11.64 -7.05
CA LEU A 244 29.78 -11.14 -8.35
C LEU A 244 29.24 -11.96 -9.54
N SER A 245 28.26 -12.84 -9.34
CA SER A 245 27.81 -13.78 -10.37
C SER A 245 26.36 -13.55 -10.83
N PRO A 246 26.12 -13.56 -12.15
CA PRO A 246 24.77 -13.41 -12.74
C PRO A 246 23.90 -14.67 -12.67
N ILE A 247 24.32 -15.74 -11.99
CA ILE A 247 23.72 -17.08 -12.09
C ILE A 247 22.33 -17.22 -11.41
N PHE A 248 21.91 -16.25 -10.59
CA PHE A 248 20.61 -16.31 -9.91
C PHE A 248 19.56 -15.27 -10.40
N ILE A 249 19.77 -14.69 -11.59
CA ILE A 249 18.96 -13.56 -12.09
C ILE A 249 17.70 -14.00 -12.87
N ASN A 250 17.40 -15.29 -13.01
CA ASN A 250 16.19 -15.71 -13.72
C ASN A 250 14.85 -15.52 -12.97
N CYS A 251 14.85 -14.82 -11.82
CA CYS A 251 13.62 -14.47 -11.11
C CYS A 251 13.25 -12.97 -11.15
N SER A 252 14.11 -12.11 -11.70
CA SER A 252 13.90 -10.66 -11.70
C SER A 252 13.94 -9.97 -13.06
N SER A 253 14.14 -10.72 -14.16
CA SER A 253 14.14 -10.16 -15.52
C SER A 253 12.75 -9.81 -16.07
N GLU A 254 11.68 -9.95 -15.28
CA GLU A 254 10.33 -9.47 -15.64
C GLU A 254 9.90 -8.22 -14.83
N ILE A 255 10.85 -7.54 -14.18
CA ILE A 255 10.63 -6.24 -13.52
C ILE A 255 11.24 -5.11 -14.39
N SER A 256 11.64 -5.42 -15.62
CA SER A 256 11.96 -4.40 -16.63
C SER A 256 10.83 -4.26 -17.62
#